data_5e7a2eb3d32d3636f444b0e876fed62d
#
_entry.id   5e7a2eb3d32d3636f444b0e876fed62d
#
_cell.length_a   1.000
_cell.length_b   1.000
_cell.length_c   1.000
_cell.angle_alpha   90.00
_cell.angle_beta   90.00
_cell.angle_gamma   90.00
#
_symmetry.space_group_name_H-M   'P 1'
#
loop_
_entity.id
_entity.type
_entity.pdbx_description
1 polymer ?
#
loop_
_entity_poly.entity_id
_entity_poly.type
_entity_poly.pdbx_seq_one_letter_code
_entity_poly.pdbx_strand_id
1 'polypeptide(L)'
;GEYKLMGLAPYGIEDSNETEGYIKKIKTEIVDIKEDGSIFLNQKYFKYTHGLKMINEDKFEKLFQVNTRNEDDEITQTHCNIALAIQKVTEEIIIKIVKEAKRLTNSNNLCLSGGVALNCVANGKIEELKIFDKIYIQPASGDAGGALGSALAINHMYFDSERVYSKEYDLMKGSYLGPFYSDKEILITNKKYKAVFDHIDSFDKLSKKVSKLISEGNVIGWFQGRSEFGPRALGNRSILADPRNPEMQKKLNLKIKHREGFRPFAPSVLEEDYTDFFEGDILSPYMLMVKKIRPLIKFELPKDYYYLNYWDKLYTKRSKLQSITHVDFSARIQTVSKDTNPRYWSLINEFKKLTGVGVLINTSFNVRGEPIVNSPEDAFKCFMNTEMDYLVIEGFFYEKSKQTAKLIKNEFKSD
;
A
#
# COMPACT_ATOMS: atom_id res chain seq x y z
N GLY A 1 4.81 -9.00 9.11
CA GLY A 1 5.20 -7.99 9.76
C GLY A 1 6.01 -6.82 9.24
N GLU A 2 6.89 -6.98 8.21
CA GLU A 2 7.81 -5.93 7.74
C GLU A 2 7.10 -4.65 7.28
N TYR A 3 5.95 -4.75 6.66
CA TYR A 3 5.15 -3.59 6.27
C TYR A 3 4.60 -2.79 7.48
N LYS A 4 4.44 -3.44 8.65
CA LYS A 4 4.06 -2.76 9.89
C LYS A 4 5.24 -1.91 10.39
N LEU A 5 6.45 -2.47 10.38
CA LEU A 5 7.69 -1.75 10.75
C LEU A 5 7.92 -0.56 9.82
N MET A 6 7.80 -0.73 8.50
CA MET A 6 7.92 0.38 7.54
C MET A 6 6.91 1.51 7.82
N GLY A 7 5.67 1.18 8.21
CA GLY A 7 4.66 2.19 8.56
C GLY A 7 4.89 2.84 9.93
N LEU A 8 5.62 2.18 10.84
CA LEU A 8 5.93 2.71 12.17
C LEU A 8 7.22 3.55 12.18
N ALA A 9 8.14 3.28 11.27
CA ALA A 9 9.45 3.93 11.21
C ALA A 9 9.41 5.48 11.27
N PRO A 10 8.50 6.20 10.56
CA PRO A 10 8.45 7.66 10.60
C PRO A 10 8.10 8.27 11.96
N TYR A 11 7.60 7.46 12.91
CA TYR A 11 7.36 7.91 14.29
C TYR A 11 8.63 7.88 15.17
N GLY A 12 9.69 7.22 14.71
CA GLY A 12 10.99 7.22 15.39
C GLY A 12 11.63 8.60 15.40
N ILE A 13 12.53 8.84 16.36
CA ILE A 13 13.29 10.08 16.47
C ILE A 13 14.67 9.83 15.84
N GLU A 14 14.91 10.43 14.68
CA GLU A 14 16.09 10.14 13.83
C GLU A 14 17.41 10.42 14.54
N ASP A 15 17.54 11.59 15.15
CA ASP A 15 18.79 12.06 15.77
C ASP A 15 18.90 11.69 17.26
N SER A 16 18.16 10.66 17.71
CA SER A 16 18.26 10.22 19.10
C SER A 16 19.39 9.21 19.29
N ASN A 17 20.10 9.33 20.44
CA ASN A 17 21.12 8.36 20.83
C ASN A 17 20.59 6.91 20.85
N GLU A 18 19.31 6.75 21.14
CA GLU A 18 18.65 5.43 21.15
C GLU A 18 18.55 4.84 19.74
N THR A 19 18.08 5.63 18.75
CA THR A 19 17.98 5.19 17.35
C THR A 19 19.38 4.88 16.78
N GLU A 20 20.35 5.75 17.01
CA GLU A 20 21.74 5.52 16.58
C GLU A 20 22.34 4.27 17.23
N GLY A 21 22.05 4.06 18.52
CA GLY A 21 22.45 2.86 19.24
C GLY A 21 21.86 1.58 18.62
N TYR A 22 20.60 1.61 18.21
CA TYR A 22 19.97 0.47 17.52
C TYR A 22 20.55 0.25 16.12
N ILE A 23 20.78 1.29 15.33
CA ILE A 23 21.46 1.17 14.02
C ILE A 23 22.81 0.51 14.19
N LYS A 24 23.62 0.97 15.17
CA LYS A 24 24.92 0.39 15.46
C LYS A 24 24.80 -1.09 15.83
N LYS A 25 23.90 -1.46 16.76
CA LYS A 25 23.67 -2.87 17.16
C LYS A 25 23.27 -3.75 15.96
N ILE A 26 22.40 -3.27 15.07
CA ILE A 26 22.00 -4.01 13.88
C ILE A 26 23.20 -4.26 12.99
N LYS A 27 23.99 -3.24 12.70
CA LYS A 27 25.16 -3.31 11.80
C LYS A 27 26.33 -4.11 12.37
N THR A 28 26.51 -4.13 13.69
CA THR A 28 27.61 -4.88 14.32
C THR A 28 27.27 -6.32 14.67
N GLU A 29 26.00 -6.60 14.99
CA GLU A 29 25.61 -7.88 15.55
C GLU A 29 24.73 -8.72 14.60
N ILE A 30 23.82 -8.08 13.81
CA ILE A 30 22.81 -8.80 13.02
C ILE A 30 23.24 -8.96 11.58
N VAL A 31 23.79 -7.91 10.96
CA VAL A 31 24.13 -7.91 9.53
C VAL A 31 25.48 -7.28 9.26
N ASP A 32 26.32 -8.01 8.54
CA ASP A 32 27.56 -7.46 7.96
C ASP A 32 27.24 -6.95 6.55
N ILE A 33 27.51 -5.66 6.29
CA ILE A 33 27.20 -4.97 5.05
C ILE A 33 28.50 -4.63 4.33
N LYS A 34 28.67 -5.19 3.15
CA LYS A 34 29.86 -4.93 2.32
C LYS A 34 29.72 -3.63 1.52
N GLU A 35 30.82 -3.18 0.90
CA GLU A 35 30.86 -1.96 0.11
C GLU A 35 29.94 -2.02 -1.13
N ASP A 36 29.82 -3.19 -1.75
CA ASP A 36 28.97 -3.47 -2.89
C ASP A 36 27.48 -3.67 -2.52
N GLY A 37 27.13 -3.58 -1.24
CA GLY A 37 25.78 -3.81 -0.70
C GLY A 37 25.44 -5.28 -0.47
N SER A 38 26.33 -6.21 -0.75
CA SER A 38 26.13 -7.61 -0.34
C SER A 38 26.12 -7.71 1.19
N ILE A 39 25.30 -8.65 1.70
CA ILE A 39 25.08 -8.78 3.15
C ILE A 39 25.35 -10.19 3.64
N PHE A 40 25.77 -10.28 4.89
CA PHE A 40 25.86 -11.53 5.62
C PHE A 40 25.06 -11.42 6.92
N LEU A 41 24.01 -12.25 7.06
CA LEU A 41 23.20 -12.30 8.26
C LEU A 41 23.85 -13.19 9.31
N ASN A 42 23.95 -12.71 10.54
CA ASN A 42 24.42 -13.49 11.66
C ASN A 42 23.33 -14.50 12.09
N GLN A 43 23.48 -15.73 11.63
CA GLN A 43 22.48 -16.79 11.78
C GLN A 43 22.12 -17.10 13.23
N LYS A 44 22.94 -16.70 14.22
CA LYS A 44 22.60 -16.90 15.63
C LYS A 44 21.32 -16.19 16.08
N TYR A 45 20.92 -15.13 15.35
CA TYR A 45 19.70 -14.33 15.64
C TYR A 45 18.46 -14.84 14.89
N PHE A 46 18.59 -15.80 13.97
CA PHE A 46 17.51 -16.25 13.11
C PHE A 46 17.19 -17.73 13.34
N LYS A 47 15.93 -18.11 13.09
CA LYS A 47 15.43 -19.49 13.19
C LYS A 47 14.73 -19.97 11.91
N TYR A 48 14.67 -19.15 10.86
CA TYR A 48 13.93 -19.48 9.64
C TYR A 48 14.45 -20.72 8.90
N THR A 49 15.69 -21.15 9.15
CA THR A 49 16.27 -22.34 8.52
C THR A 49 15.81 -23.66 9.14
N HIS A 50 15.27 -23.62 10.38
CA HIS A 50 14.96 -24.84 11.15
C HIS A 50 13.77 -24.70 12.12
N GLY A 51 13.09 -23.54 12.12
CA GLY A 51 11.98 -23.27 13.03
C GLY A 51 10.80 -22.60 12.33
N LEU A 52 9.66 -22.55 13.00
CA LEU A 52 8.46 -21.86 12.52
C LEU A 52 8.51 -20.33 12.73
N LYS A 53 9.39 -19.84 13.61
CA LYS A 53 9.61 -18.43 13.85
C LYS A 53 10.81 -17.94 13.01
N MET A 54 10.71 -16.72 12.49
CA MET A 54 11.77 -16.11 11.67
C MET A 54 13.01 -15.76 12.51
N ILE A 55 12.81 -15.27 13.74
CA ILE A 55 13.86 -14.74 14.61
C ILE A 55 13.96 -15.55 15.92
N ASN A 56 15.11 -15.42 16.58
CA ASN A 56 15.33 -15.90 17.94
C ASN A 56 14.98 -14.76 18.91
N GLU A 57 13.75 -14.78 19.41
CA GLU A 57 13.19 -13.71 20.26
C GLU A 57 14.09 -13.41 21.46
N ASP A 58 14.52 -14.43 22.23
CA ASP A 58 15.37 -14.26 23.42
C ASP A 58 16.68 -13.51 23.11
N LYS A 59 17.27 -13.75 21.92
CA LYS A 59 18.50 -13.08 21.51
C LYS A 59 18.26 -11.64 21.05
N PHE A 60 17.10 -11.40 20.41
CA PHE A 60 16.69 -10.04 20.06
C PHE A 60 16.37 -9.22 21.29
N GLU A 61 15.63 -9.76 22.26
CA GLU A 61 15.33 -9.09 23.53
C GLU A 61 16.61 -8.71 24.30
N LYS A 62 17.57 -9.64 24.40
CA LYS A 62 18.86 -9.37 25.03
C LYS A 62 19.68 -8.30 24.29
N LEU A 63 19.67 -8.31 22.94
CA LEU A 63 20.42 -7.36 22.14
C LEU A 63 19.84 -5.96 22.25
N PHE A 64 18.53 -5.83 22.06
CA PHE A 64 17.85 -4.54 22.05
C PHE A 64 17.46 -4.06 23.45
N GLN A 65 17.45 -4.93 24.45
CA GLN A 65 16.96 -4.67 25.82
C GLN A 65 15.48 -4.25 25.82
N VAL A 66 14.70 -4.89 24.96
CA VAL A 66 13.27 -4.65 24.79
C VAL A 66 12.57 -6.01 24.72
N ASN A 67 11.54 -6.18 25.52
CA ASN A 67 10.76 -7.41 25.51
C ASN A 67 9.92 -7.54 24.24
N THR A 68 9.66 -8.76 23.82
CA THR A 68 8.73 -9.04 22.73
C THR A 68 7.35 -8.48 23.07
N ARG A 69 6.80 -7.65 22.19
CA ARG A 69 5.50 -7.04 22.37
C ARG A 69 4.39 -8.00 21.95
N ASN A 70 3.40 -8.20 22.80
CA ASN A 70 2.15 -8.86 22.40
C ASN A 70 1.27 -7.91 21.59
N GLU A 71 0.27 -8.47 20.94
CA GLU A 71 -0.59 -7.71 20.02
C GLU A 71 -1.32 -6.53 20.71
N ASP A 72 -1.79 -6.76 21.95
CA ASP A 72 -2.56 -5.80 22.75
C ASP A 72 -1.68 -4.83 23.55
N ASP A 73 -0.37 -5.05 23.60
CA ASP A 73 0.55 -4.16 24.31
C ASP A 73 0.67 -2.80 23.59
N GLU A 74 0.85 -1.73 24.35
CA GLU A 74 1.01 -0.40 23.81
C GLU A 74 2.31 -0.26 23.00
N ILE A 75 2.24 0.48 21.88
CA ILE A 75 3.42 0.85 21.10
C ILE A 75 4.09 2.05 21.78
N THR A 76 5.35 1.88 22.17
CA THR A 76 6.16 2.91 22.79
C THR A 76 7.09 3.61 21.81
N GLN A 77 7.69 4.73 22.21
CA GLN A 77 8.70 5.42 21.41
C GLN A 77 9.90 4.52 21.07
N THR A 78 10.30 3.65 21.98
CA THR A 78 11.34 2.63 21.75
C THR A 78 11.02 1.71 20.57
N HIS A 79 9.77 1.24 20.45
CA HIS A 79 9.34 0.46 19.30
C HIS A 79 9.42 1.25 17.99
N CYS A 80 9.07 2.53 18.02
CA CYS A 80 9.21 3.42 16.86
C CYS A 80 10.67 3.61 16.45
N ASN A 81 11.56 3.78 17.43
CA ASN A 81 13.01 3.99 17.22
C ASN A 81 13.67 2.71 16.65
N ILE A 82 13.28 1.52 17.12
CA ILE A 82 13.73 0.24 16.53
C ILE A 82 13.24 0.09 15.09
N ALA A 83 11.96 0.42 14.83
CA ALA A 83 11.39 0.37 13.49
C ALA A 83 12.11 1.33 12.52
N LEU A 84 12.45 2.53 12.99
CA LEU A 84 13.25 3.48 12.22
C LEU A 84 14.65 2.95 11.95
N ALA A 85 15.31 2.39 12.97
CA ALA A 85 16.67 1.85 12.83
C ALA A 85 16.75 0.74 11.78
N ILE A 86 15.85 -0.24 11.82
CA ILE A 86 15.84 -1.32 10.82
C ILE A 86 15.50 -0.81 9.42
N GLN A 87 14.59 0.16 9.30
CA GLN A 87 14.26 0.78 8.01
C GLN A 87 15.48 1.51 7.43
N LYS A 88 16.20 2.30 8.22
CA LYS A 88 17.42 3.01 7.79
C LYS A 88 18.52 2.05 7.32
N VAL A 89 18.75 0.97 8.05
CA VAL A 89 19.74 -0.05 7.64
C VAL A 89 19.30 -0.74 6.36
N THR A 90 18.01 -1.05 6.19
CA THR A 90 17.47 -1.64 4.97
C THR A 90 17.65 -0.71 3.77
N GLU A 91 17.38 0.58 3.93
CA GLU A 91 17.59 1.59 2.90
C GLU A 91 19.07 1.72 2.50
N GLU A 92 19.98 1.71 3.46
CA GLU A 92 21.43 1.75 3.21
C GLU A 92 21.87 0.56 2.35
N ILE A 93 21.43 -0.65 2.69
CA ILE A 93 21.73 -1.87 1.93
C ILE A 93 21.22 -1.75 0.49
N ILE A 94 19.95 -1.38 0.31
CA ILE A 94 19.33 -1.27 -1.01
C ILE A 94 20.03 -0.20 -1.85
N ILE A 95 20.36 0.96 -1.26
CA ILE A 95 21.08 2.04 -1.95
C ILE A 95 22.47 1.60 -2.40
N LYS A 96 23.21 0.85 -1.57
CA LYS A 96 24.51 0.27 -1.96
C LYS A 96 24.36 -0.68 -3.13
N ILE A 97 23.41 -1.63 -3.06
CA ILE A 97 23.13 -2.60 -4.13
C ILE A 97 22.82 -1.91 -5.47
N VAL A 98 21.94 -0.90 -5.45
CA VAL A 98 21.56 -0.24 -6.72
C VAL A 98 22.67 0.64 -7.28
N LYS A 99 23.51 1.24 -6.43
CA LYS A 99 24.73 1.96 -6.87
C LYS A 99 25.73 1.01 -7.50
N GLU A 100 25.93 -0.16 -6.90
CA GLU A 100 26.81 -1.19 -7.44
C GLU A 100 26.28 -1.76 -8.78
N ALA A 101 24.96 -2.01 -8.87
CA ALA A 101 24.32 -2.40 -10.11
C ALA A 101 24.54 -1.36 -11.23
N LYS A 102 24.40 -0.06 -10.90
CA LYS A 102 24.72 1.04 -11.84
C LYS A 102 26.19 1.01 -12.26
N ARG A 103 27.10 0.84 -11.31
CA ARG A 103 28.55 0.78 -11.59
C ARG A 103 28.92 -0.37 -12.50
N LEU A 104 28.34 -1.56 -12.27
CA LEU A 104 28.64 -2.77 -13.05
C LEU A 104 28.04 -2.75 -14.46
N THR A 105 26.83 -2.21 -14.61
CA THR A 105 26.09 -2.30 -15.88
C THR A 105 26.13 -1.04 -16.71
N ASN A 106 26.40 0.11 -16.08
CA ASN A 106 26.24 1.45 -16.64
C ASN A 106 24.84 1.71 -17.24
N SER A 107 23.82 0.90 -16.88
CA SER A 107 22.45 1.05 -17.37
C SER A 107 21.79 2.27 -16.77
N ASN A 108 20.98 2.96 -17.58
CA ASN A 108 20.12 4.05 -17.11
C ASN A 108 18.74 3.56 -16.64
N ASN A 109 18.45 2.29 -16.76
CA ASN A 109 17.18 1.69 -16.34
C ASN A 109 17.43 0.69 -15.22
N LEU A 110 16.58 0.74 -14.19
CA LEU A 110 16.59 -0.19 -13.07
C LEU A 110 15.31 -1.01 -13.05
N CYS A 111 15.45 -2.32 -12.90
CA CYS A 111 14.35 -3.23 -12.61
C CYS A 111 14.53 -3.82 -11.22
N LEU A 112 13.46 -3.80 -10.40
CA LEU A 112 13.42 -4.37 -9.06
C LEU A 112 12.39 -5.49 -8.98
N SER A 113 12.79 -6.61 -8.37
CA SER A 113 11.93 -7.76 -8.06
C SER A 113 12.41 -8.41 -6.76
N GLY A 114 11.61 -9.33 -6.20
CA GLY A 114 11.79 -9.90 -4.88
C GLY A 114 10.95 -9.17 -3.81
N GLY A 115 10.68 -9.83 -2.67
CA GLY A 115 9.81 -9.28 -1.63
C GLY A 115 10.25 -7.92 -1.09
N VAL A 116 11.57 -7.68 -1.01
CA VAL A 116 12.13 -6.39 -0.55
C VAL A 116 11.82 -5.23 -1.51
N ALA A 117 11.58 -5.50 -2.80
CA ALA A 117 11.15 -4.49 -3.77
C ALA A 117 9.75 -3.90 -3.46
N LEU A 118 9.00 -4.48 -2.51
CA LEU A 118 7.77 -3.91 -1.96
C LEU A 118 8.02 -2.83 -0.90
N ASN A 119 9.28 -2.58 -0.51
CA ASN A 119 9.64 -1.48 0.39
C ASN A 119 9.56 -0.14 -0.36
N CYS A 120 8.36 0.42 -0.38
CA CYS A 120 8.07 1.65 -1.13
C CYS A 120 8.84 2.89 -0.62
N VAL A 121 9.30 2.88 0.62
CA VAL A 121 10.12 3.97 1.19
C VAL A 121 11.52 3.94 0.57
N ALA A 122 12.17 2.76 0.56
CA ALA A 122 13.46 2.59 -0.11
C ALA A 122 13.37 2.89 -1.61
N ASN A 123 12.27 2.47 -2.26
CA ASN A 123 12.05 2.76 -3.68
C ASN A 123 11.96 4.27 -3.96
N GLY A 124 11.27 5.04 -3.12
CA GLY A 124 11.26 6.50 -3.22
C GLY A 124 12.67 7.11 -3.08
N LYS A 125 13.48 6.59 -2.16
CA LYS A 125 14.87 7.05 -1.99
C LYS A 125 15.78 6.70 -3.18
N ILE A 126 15.55 5.56 -3.86
CA ILE A 126 16.28 5.25 -5.10
C ILE A 126 16.02 6.30 -6.17
N GLU A 127 14.76 6.75 -6.32
CA GLU A 127 14.42 7.81 -7.25
C GLU A 127 15.09 9.14 -6.90
N GLU A 128 15.14 9.50 -5.60
CA GLU A 128 15.79 10.71 -5.12
C GLU A 128 17.30 10.76 -5.46
N LEU A 129 17.96 9.60 -5.65
CA LEU A 129 19.36 9.54 -6.09
C LEU A 129 19.57 10.06 -7.51
N LYS A 130 18.54 10.05 -8.38
CA LYS A 130 18.58 10.50 -9.79
C LYS A 130 19.70 9.84 -10.63
N ILE A 131 20.06 8.59 -10.31
CA ILE A 131 21.09 7.82 -11.04
C ILE A 131 20.51 6.93 -12.14
N PHE A 132 19.19 6.78 -12.16
CA PHE A 132 18.45 6.06 -13.19
C PHE A 132 17.39 6.94 -13.81
N ASP A 133 17.24 6.85 -15.14
CA ASP A 133 16.20 7.56 -15.88
C ASP A 133 14.82 6.90 -15.72
N LYS A 134 14.82 5.57 -15.61
CA LYS A 134 13.59 4.78 -15.41
C LYS A 134 13.79 3.72 -14.32
N ILE A 135 12.76 3.58 -13.49
CA ILE A 135 12.71 2.57 -12.45
C ILE A 135 11.42 1.76 -12.63
N TYR A 136 11.57 0.47 -12.91
CA TYR A 136 10.48 -0.48 -12.98
C TYR A 136 10.49 -1.39 -11.76
N ILE A 137 9.38 -1.46 -11.06
CA ILE A 137 9.19 -2.36 -9.93
C ILE A 137 8.07 -3.31 -10.29
N GLN A 138 8.36 -4.62 -10.31
CA GLN A 138 7.35 -5.63 -10.60
C GLN A 138 6.20 -5.53 -9.58
N PRO A 139 4.93 -5.31 -9.99
CA PRO A 139 3.81 -5.15 -9.05
C PRO A 139 3.58 -6.37 -8.16
N ALA A 140 3.85 -7.57 -8.66
CA ALA A 140 3.81 -8.82 -7.91
C ALA A 140 5.23 -9.29 -7.55
N SER A 141 6.10 -8.39 -7.07
CA SER A 141 7.53 -8.66 -6.85
C SER A 141 7.84 -9.71 -5.79
N GLY A 142 6.89 -10.07 -4.92
CA GLY A 142 7.02 -11.20 -3.98
C GLY A 142 6.82 -12.56 -4.66
N ASP A 143 6.49 -13.57 -3.86
CA ASP A 143 6.35 -14.98 -4.30
C ASP A 143 5.34 -15.15 -5.44
N ALA A 144 4.26 -14.38 -5.47
CA ALA A 144 3.24 -14.44 -6.52
C ALA A 144 3.82 -14.18 -7.92
N GLY A 145 4.83 -13.33 -8.05
CA GLY A 145 5.49 -13.05 -9.32
C GLY A 145 6.32 -14.21 -9.88
N GLY A 146 6.68 -15.16 -9.03
CA GLY A 146 7.37 -16.38 -9.44
C GLY A 146 6.56 -17.20 -10.47
N ALA A 147 5.23 -17.21 -10.35
CA ALA A 147 4.36 -17.88 -11.32
C ALA A 147 4.46 -17.24 -12.72
N LEU A 148 4.41 -15.92 -12.80
CA LEU A 148 4.57 -15.17 -14.04
C LEU A 148 5.98 -15.35 -14.60
N GLY A 149 7.01 -15.24 -13.74
CA GLY A 149 8.42 -15.40 -14.12
C GLY A 149 8.70 -16.78 -14.69
N SER A 150 8.17 -17.84 -14.08
CA SER A 150 8.31 -19.23 -14.57
C SER A 150 7.66 -19.42 -15.95
N ALA A 151 6.45 -18.88 -16.15
CA ALA A 151 5.77 -18.95 -17.43
C ALA A 151 6.56 -18.22 -18.54
N LEU A 152 7.07 -17.03 -18.25
CA LEU A 152 7.88 -16.25 -19.17
C LEU A 152 9.23 -16.92 -19.46
N ALA A 153 9.88 -17.53 -18.46
CA ALA A 153 11.12 -18.26 -18.64
C ALA A 153 10.93 -19.45 -19.59
N ILE A 154 9.88 -20.25 -19.39
CA ILE A 154 9.57 -21.36 -20.28
C ILE A 154 9.29 -20.85 -21.70
N ASN A 155 8.47 -19.79 -21.84
CA ASN A 155 8.14 -19.26 -23.17
C ASN A 155 9.36 -18.73 -23.93
N HIS A 156 10.25 -17.99 -23.27
CA HIS A 156 11.35 -17.29 -23.91
C HIS A 156 12.70 -18.01 -23.85
N MET A 157 12.91 -18.92 -22.88
CA MET A 157 14.18 -19.65 -22.74
C MET A 157 14.09 -21.09 -23.23
N TYR A 158 12.93 -21.75 -23.06
CA TYR A 158 12.76 -23.14 -23.50
C TYR A 158 12.17 -23.23 -24.91
N PHE A 159 11.13 -22.45 -25.21
CA PHE A 159 10.51 -22.42 -26.55
C PHE A 159 11.13 -21.39 -27.49
N ASP A 160 12.14 -20.65 -27.03
CA ASP A 160 12.86 -19.62 -27.81
C ASP A 160 11.91 -18.60 -28.49
N SER A 161 10.75 -18.33 -27.86
CA SER A 161 9.77 -17.39 -28.41
C SER A 161 10.31 -15.97 -28.33
N GLU A 162 10.17 -15.23 -29.42
CA GLU A 162 10.59 -13.83 -29.46
C GLU A 162 9.86 -12.98 -28.42
N ARG A 163 10.56 -11.99 -27.85
CA ARG A 163 9.95 -11.01 -26.95
C ARG A 163 9.25 -9.93 -27.75
N VAL A 164 7.96 -9.74 -27.46
CA VAL A 164 7.21 -8.61 -27.99
C VAL A 164 7.46 -7.41 -27.10
N TYR A 165 7.98 -6.34 -27.68
CA TYR A 165 8.20 -5.06 -26.98
C TYR A 165 7.12 -4.07 -27.40
N SER A 166 6.56 -3.34 -26.44
CA SER A 166 5.77 -2.16 -26.71
C SER A 166 6.39 -0.94 -26.01
N LYS A 167 6.44 0.18 -26.72
CA LYS A 167 6.77 1.48 -26.13
C LYS A 167 5.52 2.28 -25.73
N GLU A 168 4.37 1.83 -26.18
CA GLU A 168 3.10 2.57 -26.11
C GLU A 168 2.19 2.13 -24.96
N TYR A 169 2.37 0.89 -24.48
CA TYR A 169 1.52 0.36 -23.42
C TYR A 169 2.26 -0.54 -22.44
N ASP A 170 1.77 -0.56 -21.23
CA ASP A 170 2.23 -1.43 -20.15
C ASP A 170 1.82 -2.88 -20.40
N LEU A 171 2.80 -3.78 -20.59
CA LEU A 171 2.55 -5.21 -20.79
C LEU A 171 1.93 -5.90 -19.56
N MET A 172 2.10 -5.33 -18.37
CA MET A 172 1.40 -5.78 -17.17
C MET A 172 -0.06 -5.30 -17.12
N LYS A 173 -0.50 -4.47 -18.09
CA LYS A 173 -1.88 -3.96 -18.18
C LYS A 173 -2.40 -3.37 -16.87
N GLY A 174 -1.57 -2.56 -16.20
CA GLY A 174 -1.89 -1.99 -14.89
C GLY A 174 -1.99 -3.02 -13.76
N SER A 175 -1.50 -4.24 -13.99
CA SER A 175 -1.63 -5.40 -13.09
C SER A 175 -3.06 -5.99 -13.03
N TYR A 176 -4.00 -5.57 -13.88
CA TYR A 176 -5.39 -6.06 -13.92
C TYR A 176 -5.47 -7.39 -14.68
N LEU A 177 -4.84 -8.43 -14.16
CA LEU A 177 -4.70 -9.75 -14.80
C LEU A 177 -5.54 -10.85 -14.14
N GLY A 178 -6.12 -10.56 -13.00
CA GLY A 178 -6.91 -11.52 -12.23
C GLY A 178 -8.33 -11.76 -12.78
N PRO A 179 -9.19 -12.44 -12.03
CA PRO A 179 -10.54 -12.79 -12.48
C PRO A 179 -11.44 -11.57 -12.67
N PHE A 180 -12.39 -11.76 -13.58
CA PHE A 180 -13.50 -10.88 -13.89
C PHE A 180 -14.81 -11.66 -13.69
N TYR A 181 -15.88 -10.98 -13.33
CA TYR A 181 -17.18 -11.59 -13.08
C TYR A 181 -18.27 -10.94 -13.91
N SER A 182 -19.12 -11.77 -14.51
CA SER A 182 -20.28 -11.32 -15.29
C SER A 182 -21.46 -10.93 -14.39
N ASP A 183 -22.40 -10.15 -14.94
CA ASP A 183 -23.62 -9.78 -14.22
C ASP A 183 -24.40 -11.01 -13.73
N LYS A 184 -24.36 -12.13 -14.47
CA LYS A 184 -25.00 -13.38 -14.06
C LYS A 184 -24.41 -13.93 -12.76
N GLU A 185 -23.10 -13.91 -12.62
CA GLU A 185 -22.38 -14.36 -11.41
C GLU A 185 -22.66 -13.43 -10.23
N ILE A 186 -22.74 -12.13 -10.47
CA ILE A 186 -23.10 -11.13 -9.45
C ILE A 186 -24.55 -11.37 -8.99
N LEU A 187 -25.49 -11.62 -9.92
CA LEU A 187 -26.89 -11.91 -9.59
C LEU A 187 -27.06 -13.21 -8.80
N ILE A 188 -26.21 -14.23 -9.03
CA ILE A 188 -26.18 -15.45 -8.20
C ILE A 188 -25.87 -15.10 -6.74
N THR A 189 -24.85 -14.27 -6.52
CA THR A 189 -24.50 -13.77 -5.19
C THR A 189 -25.66 -12.98 -4.57
N ASN A 190 -26.26 -12.07 -5.33
CA ASN A 190 -27.40 -11.27 -4.89
C ASN A 190 -28.58 -12.13 -4.45
N LYS A 191 -28.92 -13.17 -5.23
CA LYS A 191 -29.97 -14.12 -4.89
C LYS A 191 -29.65 -14.92 -3.62
N LYS A 192 -28.41 -15.40 -3.50
CA LYS A 192 -27.93 -16.18 -2.35
C LYS A 192 -28.09 -15.42 -1.02
N TYR A 193 -27.74 -14.15 -1.02
CA TYR A 193 -27.77 -13.29 0.17
C TYR A 193 -29.02 -12.43 0.29
N LYS A 194 -29.96 -12.54 -0.63
CA LYS A 194 -31.16 -11.67 -0.71
C LYS A 194 -30.76 -10.19 -0.66
N ALA A 195 -29.68 -9.86 -1.37
CA ALA A 195 -29.14 -8.52 -1.38
C ALA A 195 -30.10 -7.51 -2.02
N VAL A 196 -30.25 -6.36 -1.40
CA VAL A 196 -31.03 -5.23 -1.94
C VAL A 196 -30.07 -4.31 -2.69
N PHE A 197 -30.33 -4.07 -3.97
CA PHE A 197 -29.46 -3.28 -4.83
C PHE A 197 -30.26 -2.44 -5.84
N ASP A 198 -29.63 -1.36 -6.31
CA ASP A 198 -30.01 -0.64 -7.53
C ASP A 198 -29.06 -1.07 -8.64
N HIS A 199 -29.55 -1.25 -9.87
CA HIS A 199 -28.69 -1.43 -11.04
C HIS A 199 -28.58 -0.13 -11.83
N ILE A 200 -27.34 0.32 -12.10
CA ILE A 200 -27.05 1.57 -12.79
C ILE A 200 -26.29 1.25 -14.07
N ASP A 201 -26.99 1.24 -15.21
CA ASP A 201 -26.42 0.85 -16.51
C ASP A 201 -25.34 1.83 -17.01
N SER A 202 -25.51 3.12 -16.70
CA SER A 202 -24.57 4.15 -17.15
C SER A 202 -23.45 4.32 -16.14
N PHE A 203 -22.23 4.00 -16.56
CA PHE A 203 -21.04 4.21 -15.72
C PHE A 203 -20.82 5.69 -15.36
N ASP A 204 -21.16 6.62 -16.25
CA ASP A 204 -21.10 8.07 -15.97
C ASP A 204 -22.04 8.46 -14.81
N LYS A 205 -23.27 7.93 -14.80
CA LYS A 205 -24.21 8.15 -13.68
C LYS A 205 -23.70 7.50 -12.39
N LEU A 206 -23.13 6.29 -12.49
CA LEU A 206 -22.57 5.59 -11.35
C LEU A 206 -21.38 6.36 -10.74
N SER A 207 -20.41 6.79 -11.56
CA SER A 207 -19.25 7.53 -11.10
C SER A 207 -19.61 8.88 -10.46
N LYS A 208 -20.58 9.61 -11.01
CA LYS A 208 -21.13 10.85 -10.43
C LYS A 208 -21.80 10.61 -9.08
N LYS A 209 -22.62 9.53 -8.97
CA LYS A 209 -23.27 9.17 -7.70
C LYS A 209 -22.24 8.80 -6.64
N VAL A 210 -21.29 7.95 -6.99
CA VAL A 210 -20.26 7.46 -6.04
C VAL A 210 -19.31 8.57 -5.62
N SER A 211 -18.83 9.41 -6.54
CA SER A 211 -17.96 10.54 -6.21
C SER A 211 -18.63 11.55 -5.27
N LYS A 212 -19.94 11.81 -5.45
CA LYS A 212 -20.71 12.62 -4.54
C LYS A 212 -20.77 12.01 -3.13
N LEU A 213 -21.09 10.72 -3.02
CA LEU A 213 -21.15 10.03 -1.73
C LEU A 213 -19.78 10.05 -1.02
N ILE A 214 -18.67 9.84 -1.76
CA ILE A 214 -17.32 9.96 -1.20
C ILE A 214 -17.09 11.37 -0.67
N SER A 215 -17.47 12.41 -1.42
CA SER A 215 -17.28 13.82 -1.03
C SER A 215 -18.09 14.22 0.21
N GLU A 216 -19.15 13.48 0.50
CA GLU A 216 -20.01 13.60 1.70
C GLU A 216 -19.45 12.82 2.92
N GLY A 217 -18.28 12.17 2.78
CA GLY A 217 -17.59 11.44 3.86
C GLY A 217 -18.00 9.98 4.01
N ASN A 218 -18.67 9.40 3.02
CA ASN A 218 -19.00 7.98 2.99
C ASN A 218 -17.82 7.12 2.54
N VAL A 219 -17.81 5.87 2.97
CA VAL A 219 -16.81 4.86 2.63
C VAL A 219 -17.43 3.85 1.67
N ILE A 220 -16.76 3.63 0.54
CA ILE A 220 -17.26 2.83 -0.57
C ILE A 220 -16.39 1.57 -0.74
N GLY A 221 -17.00 0.39 -0.68
CA GLY A 221 -16.41 -0.82 -1.25
C GLY A 221 -16.54 -0.78 -2.78
N TRP A 222 -15.42 -0.84 -3.49
CA TRP A 222 -15.35 -0.67 -4.94
C TRP A 222 -14.77 -1.91 -5.60
N PHE A 223 -15.59 -2.60 -6.39
CA PHE A 223 -15.27 -3.84 -7.09
C PHE A 223 -15.60 -3.69 -8.57
N GLN A 224 -14.57 -3.59 -9.42
CA GLN A 224 -14.70 -3.31 -10.85
C GLN A 224 -13.74 -4.16 -11.67
N GLY A 225 -14.15 -4.58 -12.84
CA GLY A 225 -13.31 -5.25 -13.82
C GLY A 225 -12.47 -6.41 -13.27
N ARG A 226 -11.31 -6.63 -13.86
CA ARG A 226 -10.36 -7.66 -13.41
C ARG A 226 -9.67 -7.26 -12.12
N SER A 227 -9.46 -8.23 -11.22
CA SER A 227 -8.66 -7.99 -10.01
C SER A 227 -7.19 -7.75 -10.34
N GLU A 228 -6.50 -7.08 -9.44
CA GLU A 228 -5.08 -6.85 -9.50
C GLU A 228 -4.29 -8.16 -9.27
N PHE A 229 -3.20 -8.35 -10.01
CA PHE A 229 -2.22 -9.39 -9.78
C PHE A 229 -1.04 -8.81 -8.97
N GLY A 230 -1.04 -9.06 -7.67
CA GLY A 230 -0.06 -8.51 -6.73
C GLY A 230 -0.70 -8.11 -5.39
N PRO A 231 0.11 -7.63 -4.43
CA PRO A 231 -0.35 -7.37 -3.07
C PRO A 231 -1.07 -6.02 -2.89
N ARG A 232 -1.18 -5.21 -3.96
CA ARG A 232 -1.77 -3.86 -3.87
C ARG A 232 -3.12 -3.80 -4.55
N ALA A 233 -4.09 -3.16 -3.89
CA ALA A 233 -5.33 -2.74 -4.53
C ALA A 233 -5.07 -1.46 -5.32
N LEU A 234 -5.39 -1.47 -6.60
CA LEU A 234 -5.08 -0.41 -7.56
C LEU A 234 -6.35 0.20 -8.18
N GLY A 235 -7.49 0.08 -7.50
CA GLY A 235 -8.75 0.68 -7.93
C GLY A 235 -9.77 -0.30 -8.51
N ASN A 236 -9.52 -1.62 -8.46
CA ASN A 236 -10.47 -2.63 -8.89
C ASN A 236 -10.99 -3.50 -7.74
N ARG A 237 -10.21 -3.67 -6.67
CA ARG A 237 -10.60 -4.34 -5.42
C ARG A 237 -10.24 -3.45 -4.25
N SER A 238 -10.93 -2.31 -4.14
CA SER A 238 -10.52 -1.19 -3.28
C SER A 238 -11.62 -0.76 -2.31
N ILE A 239 -11.21 -0.21 -1.18
CA ILE A 239 -12.07 0.63 -0.34
C ILE A 239 -11.64 2.07 -0.57
N LEU A 240 -12.59 2.92 -0.94
CA LEU A 240 -12.38 4.31 -1.34
C LEU A 240 -13.02 5.26 -0.34
N ALA A 241 -12.35 6.40 -0.11
CA ALA A 241 -12.83 7.47 0.78
C ALA A 241 -12.19 8.82 0.45
N ASP A 242 -12.70 9.88 1.10
CA ASP A 242 -12.22 11.26 0.94
C ASP A 242 -10.94 11.51 1.73
N PRO A 243 -9.80 11.87 1.09
CA PRO A 243 -8.53 12.14 1.78
C PRO A 243 -8.52 13.47 2.55
N ARG A 244 -9.44 14.39 2.26
CA ARG A 244 -9.55 15.71 2.89
C ARG A 244 -10.09 15.65 4.31
N ASN A 245 -10.92 14.63 4.60
CA ASN A 245 -11.51 14.45 5.90
C ASN A 245 -10.45 13.97 6.91
N PRO A 246 -10.09 14.77 7.94
CA PRO A 246 -9.04 14.42 8.90
C PRO A 246 -9.37 13.20 9.77
N GLU A 247 -10.67 12.92 10.00
CA GLU A 247 -11.10 11.77 10.79
C GLU A 247 -11.16 10.46 9.98
N MET A 248 -10.99 10.53 8.66
CA MET A 248 -11.17 9.37 7.80
C MET A 248 -10.13 8.29 8.08
N GLN A 249 -8.89 8.66 8.41
CA GLN A 249 -7.86 7.69 8.80
C GLN A 249 -8.29 6.87 10.03
N LYS A 250 -8.85 7.54 11.04
CA LYS A 250 -9.37 6.90 12.25
C LYS A 250 -10.57 6.02 11.93
N LYS A 251 -11.56 6.55 11.17
CA LYS A 251 -12.76 5.80 10.74
C LYS A 251 -12.36 4.50 10.02
N LEU A 252 -11.47 4.58 9.02
CA LEU A 252 -11.05 3.43 8.23
C LEU A 252 -10.24 2.41 9.04
N ASN A 253 -9.30 2.84 9.90
CA ASN A 253 -8.48 1.91 10.68
C ASN A 253 -9.30 1.17 11.73
N LEU A 254 -10.14 1.88 12.51
CA LEU A 254 -10.86 1.30 13.64
C LEU A 254 -12.12 0.55 13.22
N LYS A 255 -12.92 1.14 12.29
CA LYS A 255 -14.26 0.63 11.98
C LYS A 255 -14.35 -0.31 10.79
N ILE A 256 -13.31 -0.33 9.94
CA ILE A 256 -13.32 -1.14 8.73
C ILE A 256 -12.16 -2.12 8.71
N LYS A 257 -10.94 -1.64 9.00
CA LYS A 257 -9.74 -2.48 8.95
C LYS A 257 -9.46 -3.23 10.25
N HIS A 258 -10.04 -2.80 11.36
CA HIS A 258 -9.82 -3.37 12.70
C HIS A 258 -8.32 -3.54 12.99
N ARG A 259 -7.55 -2.45 12.82
CA ARG A 259 -6.09 -2.46 12.93
C ARG A 259 -5.56 -1.21 13.62
N GLU A 260 -4.27 -1.18 13.85
CA GLU A 260 -3.55 -0.10 14.55
C GLU A 260 -3.74 1.25 13.83
N GLY A 261 -4.03 2.30 14.60
CA GLY A 261 -4.39 3.64 14.09
C GLY A 261 -3.25 4.37 13.37
N PHE A 262 -1.98 4.00 13.63
CA PHE A 262 -0.82 4.67 13.04
C PHE A 262 -0.64 4.45 11.55
N ARG A 263 -1.23 3.40 10.98
CA ARG A 263 -1.03 3.07 9.57
C ARG A 263 -1.64 4.14 8.67
N PRO A 264 -0.85 4.75 7.78
CA PRO A 264 -1.39 5.69 6.80
C PRO A 264 -2.19 4.95 5.74
N PHE A 265 -3.02 5.69 5.01
CA PHE A 265 -3.66 5.21 3.80
C PHE A 265 -2.95 5.75 2.57
N ALA A 266 -2.97 4.95 1.50
CA ALA A 266 -2.39 5.31 0.23
C ALA A 266 -3.36 6.17 -0.58
N PRO A 267 -2.91 7.24 -1.24
CA PRO A 267 -3.69 7.96 -2.24
C PRO A 267 -3.60 7.30 -3.61
N SER A 268 -4.72 7.39 -4.36
CA SER A 268 -4.70 7.32 -5.82
C SER A 268 -4.94 8.72 -6.36
N VAL A 269 -4.08 9.18 -7.26
CA VAL A 269 -4.11 10.51 -7.87
C VAL A 269 -4.21 10.37 -9.39
N LEU A 270 -4.95 11.26 -10.05
CA LEU A 270 -4.92 11.35 -11.51
C LEU A 270 -3.50 11.61 -11.99
N GLU A 271 -3.05 10.91 -13.03
CA GLU A 271 -1.68 11.04 -13.55
C GLU A 271 -1.35 12.47 -13.95
N GLU A 272 -2.29 13.17 -14.57
CA GLU A 272 -2.17 14.57 -14.96
C GLU A 272 -2.11 15.56 -13.77
N ASP A 273 -2.63 15.18 -12.61
CA ASP A 273 -2.66 16.03 -11.40
C ASP A 273 -1.53 15.68 -10.40
N TYR A 274 -0.73 14.67 -10.71
CA TYR A 274 0.27 14.15 -9.79
C TYR A 274 1.18 15.23 -9.22
N THR A 275 1.73 16.09 -10.10
CA THR A 275 2.67 17.16 -9.73
C THR A 275 2.04 18.31 -8.94
N ASP A 276 0.73 18.41 -8.86
CA ASP A 276 0.05 19.40 -8.02
C ASP A 276 0.10 19.03 -6.54
N PHE A 277 0.14 17.74 -6.24
CA PHE A 277 0.06 17.19 -4.87
C PHE A 277 1.36 16.59 -4.35
N PHE A 278 2.19 15.99 -5.23
CA PHE A 278 3.37 15.22 -4.84
C PHE A 278 4.63 15.68 -5.56
N GLU A 279 5.77 15.48 -4.89
CA GLU A 279 7.10 15.75 -5.44
C GLU A 279 7.61 14.52 -6.24
N GLY A 280 8.60 14.76 -7.13
CA GLY A 280 9.25 13.73 -7.95
C GLY A 280 8.76 13.68 -9.38
N ASP A 281 9.51 12.97 -10.22
CA ASP A 281 9.32 12.98 -11.69
C ASP A 281 8.84 11.61 -12.21
N ILE A 282 8.98 10.53 -11.43
CA ILE A 282 8.62 9.17 -11.84
C ILE A 282 7.20 8.82 -11.36
N LEU A 283 6.36 8.40 -12.28
CA LEU A 283 5.01 7.91 -11.99
C LEU A 283 5.04 6.58 -11.22
N SER A 284 4.01 6.33 -10.43
CA SER A 284 3.88 5.12 -9.60
C SER A 284 2.55 4.40 -9.84
N PRO A 285 2.33 3.79 -11.01
CA PRO A 285 1.05 3.16 -11.34
C PRO A 285 0.71 1.97 -10.44
N TYR A 286 1.71 1.35 -9.84
CA TYR A 286 1.56 0.14 -9.02
C TYR A 286 1.60 0.39 -7.49
N MET A 287 1.56 1.65 -7.04
CA MET A 287 1.57 2.01 -5.61
C MET A 287 2.82 1.45 -4.88
N LEU A 288 3.99 1.56 -5.52
CA LEU A 288 5.25 0.99 -5.02
C LEU A 288 6.33 2.05 -4.70
N MET A 289 5.97 3.33 -4.71
CA MET A 289 6.86 4.43 -4.35
C MET A 289 6.21 5.36 -3.32
N VAL A 290 7.02 5.81 -2.38
CA VAL A 290 6.66 6.89 -1.45
C VAL A 290 7.16 8.20 -2.02
N LYS A 291 6.33 9.24 -1.96
CA LYS A 291 6.63 10.60 -2.38
C LYS A 291 6.33 11.59 -1.26
N LYS A 292 7.07 12.69 -1.21
CA LYS A 292 6.72 13.81 -0.34
C LYS A 292 5.56 14.58 -0.93
N ILE A 293 4.68 15.10 -0.06
CA ILE A 293 3.62 16.01 -0.49
C ILE A 293 4.20 17.39 -0.79
N ARG A 294 3.59 18.12 -1.74
CA ARG A 294 4.02 19.47 -2.10
C ARG A 294 3.83 20.47 -0.96
N PRO A 295 4.70 21.49 -0.83
CA PRO A 295 4.58 22.52 0.20
C PRO A 295 3.21 23.22 0.23
N LEU A 296 2.57 23.41 -0.94
CA LEU A 296 1.27 24.09 -1.09
C LEU A 296 0.14 23.42 -0.31
N ILE A 297 0.23 22.13 -0.03
CA ILE A 297 -0.78 21.40 0.73
C ILE A 297 -0.33 21.07 2.17
N LYS A 298 0.88 21.46 2.57
CA LYS A 298 1.37 21.31 3.96
C LYS A 298 0.79 22.39 4.85
N PHE A 299 0.60 22.06 6.11
CA PHE A 299 0.38 23.03 7.18
C PHE A 299 1.68 23.26 7.95
N GLU A 300 1.79 24.44 8.57
CA GLU A 300 2.86 24.71 9.54
C GLU A 300 2.70 23.80 10.75
N LEU A 301 3.82 23.25 11.19
CA LEU A 301 3.87 22.36 12.34
C LEU A 301 4.36 23.12 13.59
N PRO A 302 4.00 22.63 14.78
CA PRO A 302 4.65 23.06 16.03
C PRO A 302 6.16 22.88 15.92
N LYS A 303 6.94 23.80 16.54
CA LYS A 303 8.41 23.75 16.48
C LYS A 303 9.00 22.47 17.06
N ASP A 304 8.31 21.88 18.02
CA ASP A 304 8.69 20.66 18.72
C ASP A 304 8.09 19.39 18.10
N TYR A 305 7.42 19.49 16.93
CA TYR A 305 6.71 18.38 16.29
C TYR A 305 7.50 17.08 16.20
N TYR A 306 8.77 17.17 15.81
CA TYR A 306 9.60 15.97 15.61
C TYR A 306 9.97 15.26 16.93
N TYR A 307 9.84 15.96 18.06
CA TYR A 307 10.08 15.43 19.41
C TYR A 307 8.80 15.00 20.13
N LEU A 308 7.62 15.24 19.52
CA LEU A 308 6.35 14.78 20.06
C LEU A 308 6.34 13.26 20.17
N ASN A 309 5.58 12.75 21.15
CA ASN A 309 5.33 11.33 21.25
C ASN A 309 4.49 10.80 20.07
N TYR A 310 4.41 9.49 19.95
CA TYR A 310 3.68 8.79 18.90
C TYR A 310 2.24 9.29 18.69
N TRP A 311 1.46 9.44 19.78
CA TRP A 311 0.06 9.81 19.70
C TRP A 311 -0.14 11.27 19.26
N ASP A 312 0.67 12.18 19.78
CA ASP A 312 0.61 13.61 19.44
C ASP A 312 1.00 13.83 17.96
N LYS A 313 2.04 13.12 17.48
CA LYS A 313 2.38 13.13 16.06
C LYS A 313 1.23 12.64 15.18
N LEU A 314 0.58 11.53 15.57
CA LEU A 314 -0.50 10.91 14.79
C LEU A 314 -1.67 11.89 14.58
N TYR A 315 -2.07 12.60 15.63
CA TYR A 315 -3.26 13.48 15.61
C TYR A 315 -2.96 14.92 15.19
N THR A 316 -1.69 15.32 15.10
CA THR A 316 -1.35 16.67 14.61
C THR A 316 -1.79 16.85 13.16
N LYS A 317 -2.53 17.92 12.88
CA LYS A 317 -2.90 18.30 11.51
C LYS A 317 -1.66 18.77 10.76
N ARG A 318 -1.36 18.15 9.59
CA ARG A 318 -0.12 18.40 8.82
C ARG A 318 -0.35 18.73 7.36
N SER A 319 -1.55 18.45 6.84
CA SER A 319 -1.84 18.77 5.43
C SER A 319 -3.33 18.93 5.14
N LYS A 320 -3.65 19.50 3.98
CA LYS A 320 -5.01 19.56 3.42
C LYS A 320 -5.56 18.18 3.06
N LEU A 321 -4.69 17.17 2.88
CA LEU A 321 -5.01 15.77 2.60
C LEU A 321 -4.55 14.90 3.77
N GLN A 322 -5.08 15.21 4.97
CA GLN A 322 -4.63 14.65 6.24
C GLN A 322 -4.60 13.12 6.27
N SER A 323 -5.64 12.48 5.75
CA SER A 323 -5.83 11.03 5.90
C SER A 323 -4.91 10.18 5.01
N ILE A 324 -4.18 10.81 4.07
CA ILE A 324 -3.18 10.14 3.22
C ILE A 324 -1.75 10.64 3.47
N THR A 325 -1.58 11.64 4.33
CA THR A 325 -0.27 12.21 4.62
C THR A 325 0.29 11.59 5.89
N HIS A 326 1.42 10.88 5.76
CA HIS A 326 2.11 10.32 6.92
C HIS A 326 2.77 11.41 7.77
N VAL A 327 3.21 11.06 8.99
CA VAL A 327 3.81 12.00 9.97
C VAL A 327 5.09 12.67 9.47
N ASP A 328 5.75 12.12 8.49
CA ASP A 328 6.95 12.66 7.82
C ASP A 328 6.63 13.40 6.51
N PHE A 329 5.36 13.74 6.25
CA PHE A 329 4.87 14.36 5.02
C PHE A 329 5.00 13.49 3.76
N SER A 330 5.12 12.20 3.92
CA SER A 330 5.17 11.27 2.81
C SER A 330 3.81 10.60 2.56
N ALA A 331 3.64 10.05 1.35
CA ALA A 331 2.52 9.20 0.97
C ALA A 331 2.98 8.14 -0.03
N ARG A 332 2.44 6.92 0.09
CA ARG A 332 2.64 5.85 -0.90
C ARG A 332 1.62 6.00 -2.00
N ILE A 333 2.00 6.58 -3.10
CA ILE A 333 1.10 7.02 -4.15
C ILE A 333 0.82 5.95 -5.20
N GLN A 334 -0.40 6.03 -5.78
CA GLN A 334 -0.74 5.42 -7.06
C GLN A 334 -1.09 6.52 -8.06
N THR A 335 -0.41 6.57 -9.20
CA THR A 335 -0.84 7.38 -10.34
C THR A 335 -1.83 6.60 -11.19
N VAL A 336 -2.95 7.21 -11.57
CA VAL A 336 -4.05 6.58 -12.32
C VAL A 336 -4.15 7.18 -13.70
N SER A 337 -3.79 6.40 -14.72
CA SER A 337 -3.92 6.78 -16.11
C SER A 337 -5.31 6.44 -16.66
N LYS A 338 -5.83 7.32 -17.50
CA LYS A 338 -7.07 7.08 -18.23
C LYS A 338 -7.00 5.88 -19.16
N ASP A 339 -5.82 5.62 -19.75
CA ASP A 339 -5.62 4.54 -20.72
C ASP A 339 -5.57 3.17 -20.02
N THR A 340 -5.01 3.10 -18.82
CA THR A 340 -4.85 1.84 -18.08
C THR A 340 -6.10 1.47 -17.29
N ASN A 341 -6.74 2.43 -16.61
CA ASN A 341 -7.98 2.20 -15.85
C ASN A 341 -8.98 3.35 -16.05
N PRO A 342 -9.68 3.39 -17.20
CA PRO A 342 -10.60 4.48 -17.52
C PRO A 342 -11.76 4.62 -16.53
N ARG A 343 -12.23 3.53 -15.94
CA ARG A 343 -13.33 3.57 -14.95
C ARG A 343 -12.89 4.22 -13.65
N TYR A 344 -11.75 3.82 -13.12
CA TYR A 344 -11.23 4.39 -11.88
C TYR A 344 -10.79 5.85 -12.08
N TRP A 345 -10.14 6.13 -13.20
CA TRP A 345 -9.83 7.50 -13.62
C TRP A 345 -11.08 8.37 -13.66
N SER A 346 -12.17 7.91 -14.30
CA SER A 346 -13.43 8.64 -14.39
C SER A 346 -14.02 8.95 -13.02
N LEU A 347 -13.99 7.99 -12.09
CA LEU A 347 -14.48 8.20 -10.72
C LEU A 347 -13.69 9.30 -9.99
N ILE A 348 -12.34 9.26 -10.07
CA ILE A 348 -11.49 10.29 -9.45
C ILE A 348 -11.72 11.64 -10.12
N ASN A 349 -11.89 11.68 -11.44
CA ASN A 349 -12.15 12.91 -12.18
C ASN A 349 -13.52 13.54 -11.83
N GLU A 350 -14.57 12.74 -11.63
CA GLU A 350 -15.86 13.24 -11.12
C GLU A 350 -15.72 13.77 -9.68
N PHE A 351 -14.93 13.12 -8.83
CA PHE A 351 -14.61 13.65 -7.50
C PHE A 351 -13.83 14.97 -7.58
N LYS A 352 -12.86 15.10 -8.51
CA LYS A 352 -12.13 16.34 -8.77
C LYS A 352 -13.07 17.48 -9.19
N LYS A 353 -14.05 17.22 -10.08
CA LYS A 353 -15.03 18.22 -10.50
C LYS A 353 -15.86 18.77 -9.33
N LEU A 354 -16.16 17.92 -8.34
CA LEU A 354 -16.94 18.33 -7.17
C LEU A 354 -16.10 19.04 -6.11
N THR A 355 -14.83 18.70 -5.97
CA THR A 355 -14.02 19.07 -4.80
C THR A 355 -12.79 19.91 -5.12
N GLY A 356 -12.39 19.99 -6.38
CA GLY A 356 -11.11 20.57 -6.81
C GLY A 356 -9.91 19.67 -6.57
N VAL A 357 -10.09 18.43 -6.04
CA VAL A 357 -9.01 17.52 -5.65
C VAL A 357 -9.09 16.21 -6.43
N GLY A 358 -8.12 15.97 -7.31
CA GLY A 358 -8.01 14.74 -8.12
C GLY A 358 -7.35 13.57 -7.36
N VAL A 359 -7.69 13.38 -6.08
CA VAL A 359 -7.09 12.37 -5.19
C VAL A 359 -8.16 11.67 -4.37
N LEU A 360 -8.08 10.34 -4.28
CA LEU A 360 -8.90 9.53 -3.34
C LEU A 360 -8.00 8.70 -2.41
N ILE A 361 -8.50 8.38 -1.22
CA ILE A 361 -7.95 7.26 -0.43
C ILE A 361 -8.21 5.98 -1.19
N ASN A 362 -7.18 5.16 -1.36
CA ASN A 362 -7.27 3.81 -1.89
C ASN A 362 -6.62 2.81 -0.93
N THR A 363 -7.41 1.88 -0.40
CA THR A 363 -6.91 0.77 0.42
C THR A 363 -7.50 -0.54 -0.05
N SER A 364 -6.81 -1.66 0.21
CA SER A 364 -7.26 -2.99 -0.17
C SER A 364 -8.67 -3.30 0.34
N PHE A 365 -9.47 -3.97 -0.48
CA PHE A 365 -10.81 -4.38 -0.08
C PHE A 365 -10.74 -5.70 0.71
N ASN A 366 -10.48 -5.60 2.00
CA ASN A 366 -10.45 -6.70 2.96
C ASN A 366 -10.50 -6.15 4.39
N VAL A 367 -10.64 -7.01 5.37
CA VAL A 367 -10.36 -6.73 6.78
C VAL A 367 -9.03 -7.34 7.19
N ARG A 368 -8.61 -7.12 8.44
CA ARG A 368 -7.39 -7.72 8.99
C ARG A 368 -7.48 -9.25 8.96
N GLY A 369 -6.38 -9.92 8.61
CA GLY A 369 -6.30 -11.39 8.53
C GLY A 369 -6.94 -12.00 7.29
N GLU A 370 -7.61 -11.20 6.43
CA GLU A 370 -8.23 -11.68 5.20
C GLU A 370 -7.42 -11.26 3.95
N PRO A 371 -7.39 -12.12 2.90
CA PRO A 371 -6.90 -11.69 1.60
C PRO A 371 -7.80 -10.60 1.00
N ILE A 372 -7.31 -9.91 -0.03
CA ILE A 372 -8.13 -8.99 -0.83
C ILE A 372 -9.27 -9.80 -1.45
N VAL A 373 -10.50 -9.26 -1.38
CA VAL A 373 -11.67 -9.89 -1.97
C VAL A 373 -11.44 -10.21 -3.44
N ASN A 374 -11.77 -11.44 -3.84
CA ASN A 374 -11.58 -11.90 -5.21
C ASN A 374 -12.89 -11.99 -5.96
N SER A 375 -13.92 -12.51 -5.33
CA SER A 375 -15.26 -12.74 -5.92
C SER A 375 -16.30 -11.70 -5.45
N PRO A 376 -17.44 -11.57 -6.17
CA PRO A 376 -18.59 -10.78 -5.70
C PRO A 376 -19.09 -11.23 -4.33
N GLU A 377 -19.02 -12.52 -4.04
CA GLU A 377 -19.39 -13.09 -2.75
C GLU A 377 -18.47 -12.59 -1.63
N ASP A 378 -17.15 -12.61 -1.84
CA ASP A 378 -16.18 -12.09 -0.86
C ASP A 378 -16.42 -10.61 -0.61
N ALA A 379 -16.66 -9.84 -1.67
CA ALA A 379 -16.95 -8.42 -1.58
C ALA A 379 -18.22 -8.14 -0.76
N PHE A 380 -19.30 -8.90 -1.01
CA PHE A 380 -20.55 -8.75 -0.27
C PHE A 380 -20.38 -9.16 1.21
N LYS A 381 -19.68 -10.26 1.50
CA LYS A 381 -19.38 -10.70 2.86
C LYS A 381 -18.56 -9.65 3.61
N CYS A 382 -17.49 -9.18 3.02
CA CYS A 382 -16.64 -8.13 3.62
C CYS A 382 -17.43 -6.84 3.85
N PHE A 383 -18.24 -6.42 2.89
CA PHE A 383 -19.15 -5.29 3.05
C PHE A 383 -20.09 -5.48 4.24
N MET A 384 -20.77 -6.62 4.36
CA MET A 384 -21.73 -6.87 5.45
C MET A 384 -21.08 -6.91 6.83
N ASN A 385 -19.83 -7.35 6.92
CA ASN A 385 -19.09 -7.50 8.18
C ASN A 385 -18.31 -6.24 8.61
N THR A 386 -18.40 -5.14 7.87
CA THR A 386 -17.68 -3.88 8.16
C THR A 386 -18.64 -2.71 8.22
N GLU A 387 -18.17 -1.54 8.67
CA GLU A 387 -18.93 -0.30 8.68
C GLU A 387 -18.78 0.53 7.39
N MET A 388 -18.58 -0.12 6.22
CA MET A 388 -18.68 0.56 4.94
C MET A 388 -20.12 1.01 4.69
N ASP A 389 -20.28 2.20 4.14
CA ASP A 389 -21.60 2.80 3.92
C ASP A 389 -22.27 2.21 2.66
N TYR A 390 -21.48 2.02 1.59
CA TYR A 390 -21.94 1.52 0.30
C TYR A 390 -20.98 0.49 -0.28
N LEU A 391 -21.52 -0.37 -1.15
CA LEU A 391 -20.76 -1.30 -1.99
C LEU A 391 -21.15 -1.09 -3.44
N VAL A 392 -20.17 -1.13 -4.33
CA VAL A 392 -20.37 -1.13 -5.78
C VAL A 392 -19.67 -2.34 -6.38
N ILE A 393 -20.44 -3.21 -7.06
CA ILE A 393 -19.92 -4.34 -7.84
C ILE A 393 -20.38 -4.14 -9.28
N GLU A 394 -19.46 -3.77 -10.17
CA GLU A 394 -19.78 -3.37 -11.55
C GLU A 394 -20.88 -2.28 -11.59
N GLY A 395 -22.01 -2.54 -12.20
CA GLY A 395 -23.18 -1.66 -12.23
C GLY A 395 -24.12 -1.78 -11.01
N PHE A 396 -23.88 -2.75 -10.11
CA PHE A 396 -24.72 -3.00 -8.95
C PHE A 396 -24.30 -2.12 -7.77
N PHE A 397 -25.24 -1.36 -7.24
CA PHE A 397 -25.05 -0.41 -6.15
C PHE A 397 -25.84 -0.86 -4.91
N TYR A 398 -25.14 -1.03 -3.78
CA TYR A 398 -25.72 -1.51 -2.54
C TYR A 398 -25.54 -0.44 -1.45
N GLU A 399 -26.60 -0.21 -0.71
CA GLU A 399 -26.63 0.65 0.47
C GLU A 399 -26.70 -0.22 1.73
N LYS A 400 -25.80 0.03 2.70
CA LYS A 400 -25.72 -0.79 3.92
C LYS A 400 -27.02 -0.79 4.72
N SER A 401 -27.63 0.36 4.89
CA SER A 401 -28.88 0.52 5.65
C SER A 401 -30.07 -0.24 5.09
N LYS A 402 -30.04 -0.58 3.81
CA LYS A 402 -31.10 -1.36 3.14
C LYS A 402 -30.91 -2.86 3.22
N GLN A 403 -29.75 -3.35 3.68
CA GLN A 403 -29.48 -4.76 3.74
C GLN A 403 -30.15 -5.42 4.94
N THR A 404 -30.84 -6.53 4.71
CA THR A 404 -31.52 -7.33 5.75
C THR A 404 -30.71 -8.57 6.16
N ALA A 405 -29.65 -8.88 5.42
CA ALA A 405 -28.79 -10.01 5.74
C ALA A 405 -28.14 -9.83 7.12
N LYS A 406 -28.20 -10.86 7.97
CA LYS A 406 -27.45 -10.89 9.24
C LYS A 406 -25.95 -10.98 8.96
N LEU A 407 -25.12 -10.51 9.93
CA LEU A 407 -23.67 -10.69 9.93
C LEU A 407 -23.31 -12.12 9.49
N ILE A 408 -22.52 -12.23 8.45
CA ILE A 408 -22.08 -13.51 7.89
C ILE A 408 -20.79 -13.89 8.63
N LYS A 409 -20.81 -14.97 9.41
CA LYS A 409 -19.60 -15.41 10.12
C LYS A 409 -18.46 -15.60 9.13
N ASN A 410 -17.36 -14.90 9.38
CA ASN A 410 -16.13 -15.12 8.66
C ASN A 410 -15.48 -16.41 9.16
N GLU A 411 -15.00 -17.23 8.22
CA GLU A 411 -14.27 -18.46 8.51
C GLU A 411 -12.79 -18.23 8.84
N PHE A 412 -12.32 -16.98 8.67
CA PHE A 412 -10.93 -16.62 8.91
C PHE A 412 -10.71 -16.26 10.38
N LYS A 413 -9.73 -16.93 10.99
CA LYS A 413 -9.21 -16.57 12.32
C LYS A 413 -8.28 -15.36 12.14
N SER A 414 -8.33 -14.41 13.08
CA SER A 414 -7.32 -13.35 13.18
C SER A 414 -5.94 -13.99 13.41
N ASP A 415 -4.98 -13.63 12.55
CA ASP A 415 -3.56 -13.96 12.78
C ASP A 415 -3.03 -13.26 14.03
#